data_651a7a95c2863124e92964bf60a0ba42
#
_entry.id   651a7a95c2863124e92964bf60a0ba42
#
_cell.length_a   1.000
_cell.length_b   1.000
_cell.length_c   1.000
_cell.angle_alpha   90.00
_cell.angle_beta   90.00
_cell.angle_gamma   90.00
#
_symmetry.space_group_name_H-M   'P 1'
#
loop_
_entity.id
_entity.type
_entity.pdbx_description
1 polymer ?
#
loop_
_entity_poly.entity_id
_entity_poly.type
_entity_poly.pdbx_seq_one_letter_code
_entity_poly.pdbx_strand_id
1 'polypeptide(L)'
;MPTIQLDGAGVRVALPGRGEREILSVTDLVLTERRIGIVGANGSGKSTLARLLNGLVRPTSGRVLVDGLDVARRGAAVRRLVGFCFTDPAAQLVMPTCVEDVELSLRRSIRDAATRRARAMEVLAGHGLADHAHDSVHSLSGGQRQLLALAGVLAIEPTIVVADEPTTLLDRANTRRVTDTLFALEQQLVLVTHDLEAAARCDRVLVVDGGRVVADRSGVEAIAHYVGLVDR
;
A
#
# COMPACT_ATOMS: atom_id res chain seq x y z
N MET A 1 -15.81 1.79 9.32
CA MET A 1 -14.59 1.92 8.52
C MET A 1 -13.47 2.39 9.42
N PRO A 2 -12.24 1.89 9.25
CA PRO A 2 -11.10 2.42 9.97
C PRO A 2 -10.86 3.90 9.59
N THR A 3 -10.15 4.61 10.48
CA THR A 3 -9.86 6.04 10.30
C THR A 3 -8.37 6.26 10.25
N ILE A 4 -7.89 6.95 9.22
CA ILE A 4 -6.51 7.43 9.13
C ILE A 4 -6.53 8.94 9.30
N GLN A 5 -5.73 9.47 10.23
CA GLN A 5 -5.68 10.91 10.53
C GLN A 5 -4.23 11.39 10.49
N LEU A 6 -3.99 12.45 9.74
CA LEU A 6 -2.75 13.20 9.73
C LEU A 6 -3.02 14.55 10.41
N ASP A 7 -2.29 14.84 11.48
CA ASP A 7 -2.37 16.09 12.25
C ASP A 7 -1.04 16.83 12.09
N GLY A 8 -0.98 17.78 11.20
CA GLY A 8 0.21 18.56 10.91
C GLY A 8 1.40 17.68 10.48
N ALA A 9 1.14 16.52 9.87
CA ALA A 9 2.16 15.55 9.53
C ALA A 9 2.99 16.01 8.32
N GLY A 10 4.30 16.10 8.47
CA GLY A 10 5.24 16.44 7.40
C GLY A 10 6.49 15.59 7.44
N VAL A 11 7.23 15.54 6.34
CA VAL A 11 8.48 14.78 6.24
C VAL A 11 9.57 15.63 5.61
N ARG A 12 10.68 15.79 6.34
CA ARG A 12 11.93 16.39 5.88
C ARG A 12 13.06 15.39 6.01
N VAL A 13 14.00 15.45 5.10
CA VAL A 13 15.18 14.58 5.06
C VAL A 13 16.43 15.45 5.05
N ALA A 14 17.36 15.16 5.94
CA ALA A 14 18.66 15.81 5.97
C ALA A 14 19.50 15.37 4.75
N LEU A 15 20.03 16.32 4.00
CA LEU A 15 20.94 16.08 2.89
C LEU A 15 22.37 16.41 3.32
N PRO A 16 23.33 15.47 3.24
CA PRO A 16 24.72 15.74 3.59
C PRO A 16 25.25 16.97 2.84
N GLY A 17 25.69 17.99 3.58
CA GLY A 17 26.26 19.22 3.03
C GLY A 17 25.26 20.17 2.31
N ARG A 18 23.94 19.88 2.32
CA ARG A 18 22.92 20.67 1.61
C ARG A 18 21.73 21.09 2.46
N GLY A 19 21.79 20.88 3.78
CA GLY A 19 20.67 21.20 4.69
C GLY A 19 19.55 20.17 4.65
N GLU A 20 18.29 20.58 4.83
CA GLU A 20 17.11 19.71 4.81
C GLU A 20 16.32 19.92 3.50
N ARG A 21 15.75 18.81 3.00
CA ARG A 21 14.80 18.81 1.91
C ARG A 21 13.42 18.39 2.42
N GLU A 22 12.42 19.19 2.15
CA GLU A 22 11.03 18.83 2.37
C GLU A 22 10.59 17.82 1.30
N ILE A 23 10.08 16.66 1.75
CA ILE A 23 9.55 15.59 0.90
C ILE A 23 8.04 15.60 0.91
N LEU A 24 7.45 15.89 2.08
CA LEU A 24 6.01 16.08 2.26
C LEU A 24 5.81 17.29 3.17
N SER A 25 5.11 18.30 2.68
CA SER A 25 4.73 19.48 3.43
C SER A 25 3.73 19.11 4.53
N VAL A 26 3.64 19.97 5.53
CA VAL A 26 2.69 19.80 6.65
C VAL A 26 1.28 19.61 6.08
N THR A 27 0.64 18.52 6.49
CA THR A 27 -0.62 18.06 5.93
C THR A 27 -1.57 17.65 7.05
N ASP A 28 -2.82 18.14 6.95
CA ASP A 28 -3.94 17.73 7.79
C ASP A 28 -4.95 16.99 6.92
N LEU A 29 -5.26 15.73 7.27
CA LEU A 29 -6.18 14.88 6.54
C LEU A 29 -6.90 13.93 7.49
N VAL A 30 -8.17 13.64 7.18
CA VAL A 30 -8.91 12.52 7.78
C VAL A 30 -9.46 11.68 6.65
N LEU A 31 -9.09 10.40 6.61
CA LEU A 31 -9.44 9.46 5.56
C LEU A 31 -10.31 8.35 6.16
N THR A 32 -11.55 8.24 5.72
CA THR A 32 -12.55 7.28 6.20
C THR A 32 -13.22 6.50 5.06
N GLU A 33 -12.98 6.92 3.82
CA GLU A 33 -13.57 6.33 2.63
C GLU A 33 -13.03 4.91 2.42
N ARG A 34 -13.82 4.07 1.77
CA ARG A 34 -13.45 2.66 1.52
C ARG A 34 -12.34 2.54 0.49
N ARG A 35 -12.34 3.40 -0.54
CA ARG A 35 -11.38 3.41 -1.64
C ARG A 35 -10.78 4.78 -1.77
N ILE A 36 -9.50 4.91 -1.42
CA ILE A 36 -8.76 6.17 -1.45
C ILE A 36 -7.65 6.03 -2.47
N GLY A 37 -7.64 6.92 -3.47
CA GLY A 37 -6.57 7.02 -4.45
C GLY A 37 -5.55 8.10 -4.07
N ILE A 38 -4.29 7.90 -4.42
CA ILE A 38 -3.24 8.91 -4.35
C ILE A 38 -2.56 8.96 -5.71
N VAL A 39 -2.67 10.08 -6.40
CA VAL A 39 -2.08 10.30 -7.73
C VAL A 39 -1.11 11.48 -7.73
N GLY A 40 -0.26 11.58 -8.75
CA GLY A 40 0.71 12.68 -8.91
C GLY A 40 1.95 12.22 -9.68
N ALA A 41 2.80 13.14 -10.04
CA ALA A 41 4.04 12.86 -10.79
C ALA A 41 5.05 12.02 -9.99
N ASN A 42 6.02 11.41 -10.68
CA ASN A 42 7.12 10.72 -10.01
C ASN A 42 7.92 11.71 -9.15
N GLY A 43 8.23 11.29 -7.91
CA GLY A 43 8.93 12.15 -6.95
C GLY A 43 8.06 13.20 -6.26
N SER A 44 6.76 13.25 -6.51
CA SER A 44 5.86 14.24 -5.88
C SER A 44 5.61 14.04 -4.39
N GLY A 45 6.00 12.88 -3.80
CA GLY A 45 5.79 12.58 -2.38
C GLY A 45 4.72 11.52 -2.08
N LYS A 46 4.03 10.96 -3.09
CA LYS A 46 2.97 9.94 -2.95
C LYS A 46 3.37 8.74 -2.09
N SER A 47 4.47 8.09 -2.45
CA SER A 47 4.97 6.92 -1.70
C SER A 47 5.40 7.29 -0.28
N THR A 48 5.88 8.52 -0.05
CA THR A 48 6.18 9.01 1.29
C THR A 48 4.91 9.16 2.12
N LEU A 49 3.86 9.75 1.55
CA LEU A 49 2.55 9.83 2.17
C LEU A 49 1.99 8.43 2.50
N ALA A 50 2.02 7.49 1.53
CA ALA A 50 1.58 6.12 1.75
C ALA A 50 2.36 5.41 2.88
N ARG A 51 3.69 5.58 2.92
CA ARG A 51 4.56 4.94 3.92
C ARG A 51 4.44 5.53 5.32
N LEU A 52 3.93 6.75 5.45
CA LEU A 52 3.56 7.32 6.75
C LEU A 52 2.43 6.51 7.40
N LEU A 53 1.47 5.99 6.60
CA LEU A 53 0.25 5.35 7.10
C LEU A 53 0.51 4.04 7.86
N ASN A 54 1.63 3.34 7.60
CA ASN A 54 1.99 2.13 8.33
C ASN A 54 3.27 2.28 9.17
N GLY A 55 3.81 3.53 9.25
CA GLY A 55 5.02 3.85 10.02
C GLY A 55 6.32 3.32 9.40
N LEU A 56 6.35 3.02 8.10
CA LEU A 56 7.60 2.78 7.34
C LEU A 56 8.43 4.07 7.23
N VAL A 57 7.76 5.20 7.12
CA VAL A 57 8.35 6.53 7.27
C VAL A 57 7.74 7.15 8.52
N ARG A 58 8.56 7.81 9.34
CA ARG A 58 8.08 8.56 10.49
C ARG A 58 7.91 10.03 10.11
N PRO A 59 6.84 10.70 10.55
CA PRO A 59 6.71 12.12 10.35
C PRO A 59 7.84 12.85 11.12
N THR A 60 8.41 13.90 10.52
CA THR A 60 9.39 14.80 11.17
C THR A 60 8.70 15.96 11.88
N SER A 61 7.43 16.24 11.54
CA SER A 61 6.54 17.15 12.24
C SER A 61 5.15 16.55 12.35
N GLY A 62 4.37 16.99 13.34
CA GLY A 62 3.01 16.49 13.57
C GLY A 62 2.95 15.00 13.92
N ARG A 63 1.84 14.37 13.61
CA ARG A 63 1.62 12.95 13.90
C ARG A 63 0.67 12.31 12.89
N VAL A 64 0.73 10.97 12.79
CA VAL A 64 -0.20 10.16 12.02
C VAL A 64 -0.85 9.15 12.96
N LEU A 65 -2.17 9.06 12.93
CA LEU A 65 -2.96 8.14 13.72
C LEU A 65 -3.72 7.18 12.80
N VAL A 66 -3.75 5.91 13.17
CA VAL A 66 -4.57 4.87 12.54
C VAL A 66 -5.44 4.26 13.62
N ASP A 67 -6.76 4.44 13.51
CA ASP A 67 -7.74 4.08 14.56
C ASP A 67 -7.29 4.58 15.95
N GLY A 68 -6.81 5.85 16.02
CA GLY A 68 -6.30 6.47 17.23
C GLY A 68 -4.91 6.00 17.67
N LEU A 69 -4.28 5.06 16.99
CA LEU A 69 -2.93 4.58 17.31
C LEU A 69 -1.88 5.43 16.57
N ASP A 70 -1.01 6.09 17.34
CA ASP A 70 0.11 6.86 16.80
C ASP A 70 1.14 5.93 16.12
N VAL A 71 1.40 6.15 14.84
CA VAL A 71 2.29 5.31 14.03
C VAL A 71 3.74 5.33 14.51
N ALA A 72 4.20 6.44 15.07
CA ALA A 72 5.57 6.59 15.57
C ALA A 72 5.77 5.87 16.92
N ARG A 73 4.73 5.88 17.77
CA ARG A 73 4.78 5.31 19.13
C ARG A 73 4.32 3.86 19.18
N ARG A 74 3.34 3.49 18.35
CA ARG A 74 2.66 2.19 18.37
C ARG A 74 2.83 1.42 17.06
N GLY A 75 3.93 1.63 16.33
CA GLY A 75 4.17 1.09 14.99
C GLY A 75 3.94 -0.42 14.85
N ALA A 76 4.28 -1.23 15.87
CA ALA A 76 4.02 -2.68 15.83
C ALA A 76 2.51 -3.03 15.87
N ALA A 77 1.69 -2.21 16.56
CA ALA A 77 0.24 -2.36 16.57
C ALA A 77 -0.37 -1.88 15.26
N VAL A 78 0.09 -0.72 14.75
CA VAL A 78 -0.35 -0.18 13.46
C VAL A 78 -0.08 -1.14 12.32
N ARG A 79 1.11 -1.78 12.24
CA ARG A 79 1.43 -2.77 11.19
C ARG A 79 0.63 -4.08 11.26
N ARG A 80 -0.17 -4.30 12.28
CA ARG A 80 -1.19 -5.37 12.29
C ARG A 80 -2.50 -4.92 11.66
N LEU A 81 -2.80 -3.62 11.73
CA LEU A 81 -4.01 -3.04 11.13
C LEU A 81 -3.78 -2.66 9.66
N VAL A 82 -2.57 -2.24 9.31
CA VAL A 82 -2.22 -1.72 7.99
C VAL A 82 -1.27 -2.68 7.28
N GLY A 83 -1.80 -3.43 6.33
CA GLY A 83 -1.01 -4.19 5.37
C GLY A 83 -0.43 -3.27 4.30
N PHE A 84 0.83 -3.49 3.91
CA PHE A 84 1.49 -2.68 2.89
C PHE A 84 1.99 -3.55 1.74
N CYS A 85 1.56 -3.24 0.52
CA CYS A 85 1.99 -3.89 -0.71
C CYS A 85 2.93 -2.95 -1.47
N PHE A 86 4.17 -3.37 -1.67
CA PHE A 86 5.20 -2.56 -2.35
C PHE A 86 5.06 -2.64 -3.88
N THR A 87 5.63 -1.64 -4.56
CA THR A 87 5.71 -1.59 -6.02
C THR A 87 6.47 -2.79 -6.59
N ASP A 88 7.60 -3.14 -5.97
CA ASP A 88 8.39 -4.32 -6.34
C ASP A 88 8.11 -5.45 -5.35
N PRO A 89 7.44 -6.54 -5.78
CA PRO A 89 7.21 -7.69 -4.93
C PRO A 89 8.51 -8.36 -4.44
N ALA A 90 9.63 -8.23 -5.16
CA ALA A 90 10.90 -8.80 -4.72
C ALA A 90 11.43 -8.14 -3.44
N ALA A 91 11.03 -6.90 -3.14
CA ALA A 91 11.35 -6.24 -1.87
C ALA A 91 10.55 -6.80 -0.68
N GLN A 92 9.51 -7.61 -0.94
CA GLN A 92 8.59 -8.13 0.07
C GLN A 92 8.72 -9.64 0.25
N LEU A 93 8.96 -10.39 -0.84
CA LEU A 93 9.08 -11.84 -0.84
C LEU A 93 10.49 -12.25 -0.39
N VAL A 94 10.59 -12.93 0.75
CA VAL A 94 11.89 -13.21 1.39
C VAL A 94 12.15 -14.70 1.60
N MET A 95 11.12 -15.55 1.45
CA MET A 95 11.27 -16.99 1.64
C MET A 95 11.49 -17.71 0.30
N PRO A 96 12.12 -18.91 0.32
CA PRO A 96 12.43 -19.64 -0.92
C PRO A 96 11.19 -20.06 -1.72
N THR A 97 10.11 -20.49 -1.04
CA THR A 97 8.89 -20.99 -1.68
C THR A 97 7.67 -20.14 -1.34
N CYS A 98 6.64 -20.20 -2.19
CA CYS A 98 5.43 -19.41 -2.03
C CYS A 98 4.73 -19.69 -0.70
N VAL A 99 4.60 -20.94 -0.33
CA VAL A 99 3.91 -21.31 0.91
C VAL A 99 4.69 -20.88 2.15
N GLU A 100 6.03 -20.98 2.14
CA GLU A 100 6.87 -20.51 3.24
C GLU A 100 6.76 -19.00 3.43
N ASP A 101 6.61 -18.23 2.34
CA ASP A 101 6.47 -16.78 2.41
C ASP A 101 5.14 -16.38 3.07
N VAL A 102 4.04 -17.05 2.73
CA VAL A 102 2.75 -16.86 3.41
C VAL A 102 2.79 -17.35 4.86
N GLU A 103 3.44 -18.49 5.13
CA GLU A 103 3.66 -18.99 6.51
C GLU A 103 4.42 -17.98 7.38
N LEU A 104 5.38 -17.27 6.80
CA LEU A 104 6.14 -16.23 7.52
C LEU A 104 5.20 -15.11 8.01
N SER A 105 4.27 -14.66 7.17
CA SER A 105 3.26 -13.66 7.54
C SER A 105 2.38 -14.14 8.70
N LEU A 106 1.98 -15.42 8.70
CA LEU A 106 1.12 -16.05 9.70
C LEU A 106 1.83 -16.43 11.00
N ARG A 107 3.17 -16.41 11.04
CA ARG A 107 3.97 -16.97 12.17
C ARG A 107 3.64 -16.35 13.53
N ARG A 108 3.18 -15.09 13.54
CA ARG A 108 2.83 -14.40 14.80
C ARG A 108 1.45 -14.75 15.32
N SER A 109 0.51 -15.07 14.43
CA SER A 109 -0.88 -15.39 14.77
C SER A 109 -1.10 -16.90 15.00
N ILE A 110 -0.40 -17.74 14.21
CA ILE A 110 -0.53 -19.20 14.26
C ILE A 110 0.81 -19.83 14.65
N ARG A 111 0.90 -20.31 15.90
CA ARG A 111 2.14 -20.92 16.43
C ARG A 111 2.34 -22.35 15.93
N ASP A 112 1.27 -23.12 15.86
CA ASP A 112 1.32 -24.51 15.38
C ASP A 112 1.70 -24.56 13.90
N ALA A 113 2.73 -25.33 13.57
CA ALA A 113 3.29 -25.38 12.22
C ALA A 113 2.34 -26.03 11.21
N ALA A 114 1.63 -27.09 11.61
CA ALA A 114 0.71 -27.79 10.72
C ALA A 114 -0.51 -26.93 10.39
N THR A 115 -1.11 -26.29 11.39
CA THR A 115 -2.23 -25.33 11.23
C THR A 115 -1.81 -24.13 10.38
N ARG A 116 -0.62 -23.59 10.60
CA ARG A 116 -0.08 -22.46 9.82
C ARG A 116 0.12 -22.84 8.35
N ARG A 117 0.67 -24.04 8.10
CA ARG A 117 0.84 -24.57 6.75
C ARG A 117 -0.50 -24.73 6.03
N ALA A 118 -1.49 -25.34 6.71
CA ALA A 118 -2.84 -25.49 6.15
C ALA A 118 -3.45 -24.12 5.80
N ARG A 119 -3.36 -23.14 6.70
CA ARG A 119 -3.86 -21.79 6.46
C ARG A 119 -3.12 -21.10 5.30
N ALA A 120 -1.81 -21.28 5.18
CA ALA A 120 -1.04 -20.73 4.06
C ALA A 120 -1.48 -21.31 2.72
N MET A 121 -1.77 -22.61 2.66
CA MET A 121 -2.31 -23.28 1.46
C MET A 121 -3.70 -22.74 1.08
N GLU A 122 -4.58 -22.51 2.06
CA GLU A 122 -5.90 -21.90 1.82
C GLU A 122 -5.76 -20.47 1.24
N VAL A 123 -4.84 -19.66 1.80
CA VAL A 123 -4.56 -18.31 1.32
C VAL A 123 -4.07 -18.35 -0.13
N LEU A 124 -3.13 -19.23 -0.46
CA LEU A 124 -2.62 -19.39 -1.82
C LEU A 124 -3.73 -19.83 -2.79
N ALA A 125 -4.58 -20.77 -2.38
CA ALA A 125 -5.70 -21.24 -3.18
C ALA A 125 -6.68 -20.09 -3.49
N GLY A 126 -7.01 -19.26 -2.49
CA GLY A 126 -7.88 -18.08 -2.64
C GLY A 126 -7.34 -17.04 -3.63
N HIS A 127 -6.02 -17.04 -3.88
CA HIS A 127 -5.39 -16.13 -4.83
C HIS A 127 -4.99 -16.81 -6.17
N GLY A 128 -5.40 -18.07 -6.39
CA GLY A 128 -5.10 -18.82 -7.61
C GLY A 128 -3.63 -19.21 -7.73
N LEU A 129 -2.96 -19.47 -6.59
CA LEU A 129 -1.55 -19.85 -6.48
C LEU A 129 -1.37 -21.24 -5.85
N ALA A 130 -2.45 -22.05 -5.74
CA ALA A 130 -2.37 -23.38 -5.12
C ALA A 130 -1.34 -24.30 -5.78
N ASP A 131 -1.34 -24.34 -7.13
CA ASP A 131 -0.43 -25.18 -7.91
C ASP A 131 1.04 -24.72 -7.80
N HIS A 132 1.26 -23.48 -7.38
CA HIS A 132 2.58 -22.88 -7.20
C HIS A 132 3.05 -22.87 -5.74
N ALA A 133 2.32 -23.51 -4.80
CA ALA A 133 2.62 -23.43 -3.38
C ALA A 133 4.05 -23.83 -3.02
N HIS A 134 4.59 -24.84 -3.69
CA HIS A 134 5.94 -25.37 -3.48
C HIS A 134 6.99 -24.84 -4.46
N ASP A 135 6.57 -24.02 -5.41
CA ASP A 135 7.49 -23.42 -6.38
C ASP A 135 8.36 -22.36 -5.71
N SER A 136 9.55 -22.15 -6.28
CA SER A 136 10.41 -21.03 -5.91
C SER A 136 9.70 -19.70 -6.23
N VAL A 137 9.76 -18.72 -5.32
CA VAL A 137 9.21 -17.38 -5.56
C VAL A 137 9.83 -16.72 -6.80
N HIS A 138 11.07 -17.12 -7.18
CA HIS A 138 11.76 -16.60 -8.35
C HIS A 138 11.28 -17.19 -9.67
N SER A 139 10.63 -18.35 -9.66
CA SER A 139 10.07 -18.99 -10.87
C SER A 139 8.74 -18.39 -11.30
N LEU A 140 8.09 -17.62 -10.42
CA LEU A 140 6.81 -16.98 -10.70
C LEU A 140 6.94 -15.86 -11.74
N SER A 141 5.89 -15.66 -12.54
CA SER A 141 5.73 -14.45 -13.36
C SER A 141 5.61 -13.19 -12.49
N GLY A 142 5.80 -12.01 -13.08
CA GLY A 142 5.64 -10.74 -12.36
C GLY A 142 4.27 -10.60 -11.70
N GLY A 143 3.19 -10.94 -12.42
CA GLY A 143 1.83 -10.90 -11.88
C GLY A 143 1.60 -11.91 -10.75
N GLN A 144 2.14 -13.13 -10.88
CA GLN A 144 2.06 -14.14 -9.82
C GLN A 144 2.82 -13.70 -8.56
N ARG A 145 4.01 -13.11 -8.71
CA ARG A 145 4.76 -12.54 -7.57
C ARG A 145 3.98 -11.43 -6.87
N GLN A 146 3.32 -10.56 -7.63
CA GLN A 146 2.50 -9.49 -7.05
C GLN A 146 1.29 -10.05 -6.30
N LEU A 147 0.61 -11.07 -6.86
CA LEU A 147 -0.48 -11.75 -6.17
C LEU A 147 0.00 -12.48 -4.92
N LEU A 148 1.19 -13.11 -4.94
CA LEU A 148 1.79 -13.74 -3.77
C LEU A 148 2.10 -12.72 -2.67
N ALA A 149 2.70 -11.58 -3.03
CA ALA A 149 2.96 -10.49 -2.08
C ALA A 149 1.65 -9.97 -1.45
N LEU A 150 0.60 -9.79 -2.26
CA LEU A 150 -0.72 -9.39 -1.77
C LEU A 150 -1.34 -10.47 -0.88
N ALA A 151 -1.23 -11.76 -1.25
CA ALA A 151 -1.69 -12.88 -0.45
C ALA A 151 -1.04 -12.90 0.95
N GLY A 152 0.29 -12.68 1.02
CA GLY A 152 1.03 -12.56 2.26
C GLY A 152 0.58 -11.38 3.14
N VAL A 153 0.22 -10.26 2.52
CA VAL A 153 -0.34 -9.09 3.21
C VAL A 153 -1.73 -9.40 3.76
N LEU A 154 -2.59 -10.03 2.97
CA LEU A 154 -3.98 -10.32 3.34
C LEU A 154 -4.09 -11.48 4.34
N ALA A 155 -3.10 -12.37 4.40
CA ALA A 155 -3.06 -13.50 5.33
C ALA A 155 -3.18 -13.08 6.80
N ILE A 156 -2.71 -11.89 7.17
CA ILE A 156 -2.82 -11.34 8.53
C ILE A 156 -4.14 -10.61 8.81
N GLU A 157 -5.06 -10.59 7.85
CA GLU A 157 -6.39 -9.98 7.95
C GLU A 157 -6.33 -8.50 8.40
N PRO A 158 -5.55 -7.64 7.71
CA PRO A 158 -5.46 -6.23 8.06
C PRO A 158 -6.82 -5.55 7.86
N THR A 159 -7.07 -4.43 8.54
CA THR A 159 -8.28 -3.60 8.32
C THR A 159 -8.09 -2.58 7.20
N ILE A 160 -6.84 -2.23 6.91
CA ILE A 160 -6.43 -1.29 5.87
C ILE A 160 -5.37 -1.96 5.00
N VAL A 161 -5.47 -1.82 3.69
CA VAL A 161 -4.44 -2.20 2.72
C VAL A 161 -3.93 -0.94 2.02
N VAL A 162 -2.64 -0.70 2.11
CA VAL A 162 -1.95 0.35 1.35
C VAL A 162 -1.18 -0.33 0.23
N ALA A 163 -1.48 0.01 -1.01
CA ALA A 163 -0.80 -0.51 -2.20
C ALA A 163 -0.05 0.63 -2.91
N ASP A 164 1.28 0.58 -2.88
CA ASP A 164 2.16 1.60 -3.46
C ASP A 164 2.58 1.17 -4.87
N GLU A 165 1.90 1.68 -5.90
CA GLU A 165 2.16 1.38 -7.32
C GLU A 165 2.17 -0.13 -7.66
N PRO A 166 1.16 -0.90 -7.25
CA PRO A 166 1.22 -2.38 -7.27
C PRO A 166 1.20 -2.99 -8.67
N THR A 167 1.00 -2.20 -9.71
CA THR A 167 0.84 -2.67 -11.10
C THR A 167 1.90 -2.15 -12.07
N THR A 168 2.82 -1.30 -11.61
CA THR A 168 3.81 -0.59 -12.46
C THR A 168 4.70 -1.54 -13.27
N LEU A 169 5.02 -2.73 -12.76
CA LEU A 169 5.90 -3.71 -13.41
C LEU A 169 5.13 -4.84 -14.12
N LEU A 170 3.82 -4.69 -14.32
CA LEU A 170 2.95 -5.73 -14.85
C LEU A 170 2.50 -5.41 -16.29
N ASP A 171 2.28 -6.46 -17.07
CA ASP A 171 1.55 -6.35 -18.33
C ASP A 171 0.07 -6.01 -18.09
N ARG A 172 -0.66 -5.66 -19.15
CA ARG A 172 -2.05 -5.22 -19.08
C ARG A 172 -2.99 -6.24 -18.45
N ALA A 173 -2.80 -7.53 -18.72
CA ALA A 173 -3.67 -8.60 -18.21
C ALA A 173 -3.48 -8.77 -16.70
N ASN A 174 -2.22 -8.80 -16.25
CA ASN A 174 -1.87 -8.89 -14.84
C ASN A 174 -2.23 -7.60 -14.07
N THR A 175 -2.04 -6.42 -14.68
CA THR A 175 -2.51 -5.13 -14.13
C THR A 175 -3.99 -5.20 -13.81
N ARG A 176 -4.81 -5.60 -14.77
CA ARG A 176 -6.26 -5.73 -14.57
C ARG A 176 -6.61 -6.71 -13.43
N ARG A 177 -5.98 -7.89 -13.44
CA ARG A 177 -6.21 -8.92 -12.41
C ARG A 177 -5.88 -8.41 -11.01
N VAL A 178 -4.71 -7.79 -10.82
CA VAL A 178 -4.29 -7.25 -9.53
C VAL A 178 -5.20 -6.09 -9.10
N THR A 179 -5.52 -5.18 -10.01
CA THR A 179 -6.43 -4.05 -9.74
C THR A 179 -7.81 -4.55 -9.31
N ASP A 180 -8.40 -5.51 -10.04
CA ASP A 180 -9.71 -6.06 -9.69
C ASP A 180 -9.68 -6.78 -8.34
N THR A 181 -8.60 -7.52 -8.03
CA THR A 181 -8.40 -8.13 -6.72
C THR A 181 -8.37 -7.07 -5.61
N LEU A 182 -7.64 -5.97 -5.79
CA LEU A 182 -7.57 -4.87 -4.81
C LEU A 182 -8.93 -4.19 -4.60
N PHE A 183 -9.67 -3.94 -5.68
CA PHE A 183 -11.00 -3.31 -5.57
C PHE A 183 -12.08 -4.24 -5.01
N ALA A 184 -11.90 -5.56 -5.07
CA ALA A 184 -12.79 -6.55 -4.46
C ALA A 184 -12.60 -6.70 -2.94
N LEU A 185 -11.52 -6.16 -2.36
CA LEU A 185 -11.22 -6.28 -0.93
C LEU A 185 -12.35 -5.70 -0.06
N GLU A 186 -12.61 -6.34 1.07
CA GLU A 186 -13.51 -5.79 2.11
C GLU A 186 -12.84 -4.67 2.91
N GLN A 187 -11.54 -4.71 3.04
CA GLN A 187 -10.68 -3.76 3.74
C GLN A 187 -10.76 -2.36 3.12
N GLN A 188 -10.46 -1.33 3.90
CA GLN A 188 -10.17 0.00 3.37
C GLN A 188 -8.91 -0.08 2.50
N LEU A 189 -8.98 0.42 1.26
CA LEU A 189 -7.86 0.45 0.32
C LEU A 189 -7.34 1.87 0.16
N VAL A 190 -6.02 2.05 0.35
CA VAL A 190 -5.29 3.24 -0.10
C VAL A 190 -4.41 2.83 -1.27
N LEU A 191 -4.74 3.29 -2.46
CA LEU A 191 -4.08 2.95 -3.72
C LEU A 191 -3.25 4.12 -4.22
N VAL A 192 -1.94 4.01 -4.19
CA VAL A 192 -1.04 4.91 -4.92
C VAL A 192 -0.89 4.39 -6.33
N THR A 193 -1.19 5.20 -7.33
CA THR A 193 -1.10 4.77 -8.72
C THR A 193 -0.94 5.92 -9.69
N HIS A 194 -0.32 5.66 -10.83
CA HIS A 194 -0.35 6.51 -12.02
C HIS A 194 -1.41 6.07 -13.04
N ASP A 195 -2.09 4.92 -12.79
CA ASP A 195 -3.23 4.47 -13.58
C ASP A 195 -4.47 5.29 -13.21
N LEU A 196 -4.83 6.22 -14.09
CA LEU A 196 -5.94 7.14 -13.87
C LEU A 196 -7.31 6.43 -13.96
N GLU A 197 -7.42 5.32 -14.70
CA GLU A 197 -8.64 4.52 -14.74
C GLU A 197 -8.87 3.84 -13.39
N ALA A 198 -7.83 3.27 -12.80
CA ALA A 198 -7.91 2.70 -11.46
C ALA A 198 -8.20 3.78 -10.39
N ALA A 199 -7.54 4.92 -10.48
CA ALA A 199 -7.77 6.03 -9.55
C ALA A 199 -9.19 6.59 -9.63
N ALA A 200 -9.79 6.67 -10.83
CA ALA A 200 -11.15 7.14 -11.03
C ALA A 200 -12.22 6.25 -10.35
N ARG A 201 -11.89 4.97 -10.06
CA ARG A 201 -12.75 4.03 -9.32
C ARG A 201 -12.76 4.27 -7.81
N CYS A 202 -11.87 5.13 -7.29
CA CYS A 202 -11.78 5.43 -5.88
C CYS A 202 -12.88 6.43 -5.47
N ASP A 203 -13.37 6.30 -4.22
CA ASP A 203 -14.37 7.20 -3.63
C ASP A 203 -13.81 8.62 -3.46
N ARG A 204 -12.52 8.69 -3.10
CA ARG A 204 -11.77 9.92 -2.86
C ARG A 204 -10.37 9.80 -3.42
N VAL A 205 -9.84 10.85 -4.03
CA VAL A 205 -8.50 10.88 -4.60
C VAL A 205 -7.77 12.14 -4.14
N LEU A 206 -6.56 11.92 -3.63
CA LEU A 206 -5.60 12.95 -3.27
C LEU A 206 -4.64 13.14 -4.45
N VAL A 207 -4.54 14.37 -4.94
CA VAL A 207 -3.52 14.74 -5.93
C VAL A 207 -2.32 15.31 -5.20
N VAL A 208 -1.16 14.69 -5.37
CA VAL A 208 0.08 15.12 -4.73
C VAL A 208 1.03 15.70 -5.75
N ASP A 209 1.43 16.94 -5.54
CA ASP A 209 2.41 17.64 -6.36
C ASP A 209 3.40 18.42 -5.49
N GLY A 210 4.70 18.34 -5.80
CA GLY A 210 5.77 19.03 -5.09
C GLY A 210 5.76 18.83 -3.57
N GLY A 211 5.37 17.63 -3.09
CA GLY A 211 5.27 17.32 -1.66
C GLY A 211 3.99 17.83 -1.00
N ARG A 212 3.00 18.30 -1.73
CA ARG A 212 1.74 18.87 -1.20
C ARG A 212 0.54 18.13 -1.74
N VAL A 213 -0.51 17.99 -0.93
CA VAL A 213 -1.83 17.61 -1.41
C VAL A 213 -2.47 18.85 -2.01
N VAL A 214 -2.51 18.92 -3.35
CA VAL A 214 -3.00 20.08 -4.10
C VAL A 214 -4.47 19.96 -4.50
N ALA A 215 -5.01 18.74 -4.49
CA ALA A 215 -6.45 18.49 -4.59
C ALA A 215 -6.85 17.27 -3.77
N ASP A 216 -8.07 17.31 -3.27
CA ASP A 216 -8.71 16.31 -2.43
C ASP A 216 -10.19 16.28 -2.82
N ARG A 217 -10.58 15.32 -3.66
CA ARG A 217 -11.89 15.31 -4.35
C ARG A 217 -12.35 13.88 -4.63
N SER A 218 -13.57 13.75 -5.20
CA SER A 218 -14.03 12.50 -5.79
C SER A 218 -13.10 12.03 -6.90
N GLY A 219 -13.05 10.72 -7.16
CA GLY A 219 -12.11 10.12 -8.12
C GLY A 219 -12.09 10.85 -9.46
N VAL A 220 -13.25 11.04 -10.08
CA VAL A 220 -13.35 11.67 -11.41
C VAL A 220 -12.90 13.13 -11.43
N GLU A 221 -13.30 13.91 -10.41
CA GLU A 221 -12.94 15.35 -10.33
C GLU A 221 -11.44 15.55 -10.05
N ALA A 222 -10.85 14.69 -9.23
CA ALA A 222 -9.43 14.73 -8.93
C ALA A 222 -8.58 14.39 -10.16
N ILE A 223 -9.01 13.42 -10.97
CA ILE A 223 -8.35 13.06 -12.21
C ILE A 223 -8.39 14.24 -13.22
N ALA A 224 -9.56 14.87 -13.40
CA ALA A 224 -9.67 16.05 -14.26
C ALA A 224 -8.73 17.19 -13.81
N HIS A 225 -8.63 17.40 -12.49
CA HIS A 225 -7.70 18.37 -11.91
C HIS A 225 -6.24 18.00 -12.20
N TYR A 226 -5.86 16.72 -11.99
CA TYR A 226 -4.50 16.25 -12.22
C TYR A 226 -4.08 16.37 -13.68
N VAL A 227 -4.92 15.96 -14.62
CA VAL A 227 -4.66 16.13 -16.07
C VAL A 227 -4.43 17.61 -16.41
N GLY A 228 -5.29 18.50 -15.92
CA GLY A 228 -5.13 19.95 -16.12
C GLY A 228 -3.88 20.56 -15.48
N LEU A 229 -3.23 19.88 -14.50
CA LEU A 229 -1.94 20.28 -13.94
C LEU A 229 -0.76 19.85 -14.83
N VAL A 230 -0.86 18.63 -15.41
CA VAL A 230 0.23 18.05 -16.23
C VAL A 230 0.30 18.67 -17.62
N ASP A 231 -0.83 19.17 -18.15
CA ASP A 231 -0.93 19.78 -19.48
C ASP A 231 -0.50 21.28 -19.51
N ARG A 232 -0.03 21.81 -18.38
CA ARG A 232 0.50 23.20 -18.27
C ARG A 232 2.01 23.25 -18.40
#